data_5f73e38274f965cf1267260302f83900
#
_entry.id   5f73e38274f965cf1267260302f83900
#
_cell.length_a   1.000
_cell.length_b   1.000
_cell.length_c   1.000
_cell.angle_alpha   90.00
_cell.angle_beta   90.00
_cell.angle_gamma   90.00
#
_symmetry.space_group_name_H-M   'P 1'
#
loop_
_entity.id
_entity.type
_entity.pdbx_description
1 polymer ?
#
loop_
_entity_poly.entity_id
_entity_poly.type
_entity_poly.pdbx_seq_one_letter_code
_entity_poly.pdbx_strand_id
1 'polypeptide(L)'
;HQYRNALLLMEQGVTLLDPDRIDVRGELDCGRDVTIDVNCIFEGRVVLGDGVEVGAHCVLRNAVIGAGTRIAPFSHIDEAAAGRGCIIGPYARLRPGTKLGEDVHIGNFVEVKNSTVADRSKANHLAYVGDATVGKNVNVGAGTITCNYDGANKHRTVIEDDVFIGSDTQ
;
A
#
# COMPACT_ATOMS: atom_id res chain seq x y z
N HIS A 1 -16.96 -4.41 21.84
CA HIS A 1 -16.34 -3.16 21.37
C HIS A 1 -16.21 -3.14 19.84
N GLN A 2 -15.66 -4.17 19.22
CA GLN A 2 -15.49 -4.28 17.76
C GLN A 2 -16.80 -4.22 16.98
N TYR A 3 -17.82 -4.97 17.40
CA TYR A 3 -19.14 -4.93 16.77
C TYR A 3 -19.76 -3.52 16.72
N ARG A 4 -19.59 -2.74 17.79
CA ARG A 4 -20.06 -1.35 17.81
C ARG A 4 -19.31 -0.48 16.78
N ASN A 5 -17.99 -0.67 16.62
CA ASN A 5 -17.20 0.05 15.61
C ASN A 5 -17.67 -0.34 14.20
N ALA A 6 -17.94 -1.62 13.95
CA ALA A 6 -18.46 -2.08 12.67
C ALA A 6 -19.81 -1.44 12.34
N LEU A 7 -20.75 -1.37 13.30
CA LEU A 7 -22.04 -0.70 13.10
C LEU A 7 -21.88 0.78 12.75
N LEU A 8 -21.02 1.51 13.46
CA LEU A 8 -20.76 2.93 13.19
C LEU A 8 -20.17 3.14 11.78
N LEU A 9 -19.27 2.28 11.33
CA LEU A 9 -18.74 2.34 9.97
C LEU A 9 -19.83 2.10 8.92
N MET A 10 -20.70 1.13 9.14
CA MET A 10 -21.83 0.84 8.23
C MET A 10 -22.84 2.00 8.20
N GLU A 11 -23.13 2.64 9.33
CA GLU A 11 -23.96 3.84 9.41
C GLU A 11 -23.37 5.03 8.63
N GLN A 12 -22.03 5.09 8.53
CA GLN A 12 -21.29 6.07 7.74
C GLN A 12 -21.19 5.73 6.25
N GLY A 13 -21.78 4.59 5.82
CA GLY A 13 -21.82 4.17 4.43
C GLY A 13 -20.68 3.27 3.99
N VAL A 14 -19.91 2.70 4.92
CA VAL A 14 -18.87 1.70 4.62
C VAL A 14 -19.54 0.34 4.38
N THR A 15 -19.17 -0.35 3.33
CA THR A 15 -19.58 -1.74 3.09
C THR A 15 -18.60 -2.69 3.76
N LEU A 16 -19.06 -3.41 4.79
CA LEU A 16 -18.33 -4.49 5.43
C LEU A 16 -18.85 -5.83 4.93
N LEU A 17 -18.02 -6.67 4.32
CA LEU A 17 -18.45 -8.00 3.83
C LEU A 17 -18.78 -8.96 4.97
N ASP A 18 -18.14 -8.78 6.13
CA ASP A 18 -18.48 -9.48 7.37
C ASP A 18 -18.18 -8.56 8.57
N PRO A 19 -19.21 -7.96 9.18
CA PRO A 19 -19.04 -7.04 10.30
C PRO A 19 -18.41 -7.68 11.55
N ASP A 20 -18.52 -8.99 11.70
CA ASP A 20 -17.98 -9.71 12.87
C ASP A 20 -16.49 -10.00 12.73
N ARG A 21 -15.93 -9.83 11.53
CA ARG A 21 -14.53 -10.16 11.20
C ARG A 21 -13.70 -8.94 10.76
N ILE A 22 -13.88 -7.81 11.44
CA ILE A 22 -13.05 -6.62 11.31
C ILE A 22 -12.44 -6.28 12.67
N ASP A 23 -11.19 -5.87 12.73
CA ASP A 23 -10.51 -5.47 13.96
C ASP A 23 -9.96 -4.05 13.84
N VAL A 24 -10.58 -3.11 14.54
CA VAL A 24 -10.14 -1.70 14.57
C VAL A 24 -9.50 -1.40 15.93
N ARG A 25 -8.20 -1.20 15.93
CA ARG A 25 -7.35 -0.95 17.10
C ARG A 25 -6.81 0.48 17.10
N GLY A 26 -7.70 1.46 16.89
CA GLY A 26 -7.35 2.88 16.79
C GLY A 26 -8.45 3.66 16.11
N GLU A 27 -8.07 4.60 15.25
CA GLU A 27 -8.97 5.45 14.48
C GLU A 27 -9.02 4.98 13.02
N LEU A 28 -10.21 4.74 12.49
CA LEU A 28 -10.43 4.42 11.09
C LEU A 28 -11.39 5.46 10.49
N ASP A 29 -10.85 6.34 9.67
CA ASP A 29 -11.60 7.38 8.94
C ASP A 29 -11.84 6.89 7.51
N CYS A 30 -13.08 6.75 7.10
CA CYS A 30 -13.46 6.30 5.76
C CYS A 30 -14.21 7.39 5.00
N GLY A 31 -13.85 7.55 3.73
CA GLY A 31 -14.63 8.29 2.75
C GLY A 31 -15.91 7.54 2.34
N ARG A 32 -16.55 8.00 1.26
CA ARG A 32 -17.76 7.37 0.73
C ARG A 32 -17.43 6.11 -0.08
N ASP A 33 -18.36 5.16 -0.09
CA ASP A 33 -18.31 3.95 -0.92
C ASP A 33 -17.03 3.10 -0.67
N VAL A 34 -16.51 3.13 0.55
CA VAL A 34 -15.41 2.26 0.97
C VAL A 34 -15.92 0.84 1.20
N THR A 35 -15.18 -0.15 0.69
CA THR A 35 -15.49 -1.58 0.91
C THR A 35 -14.36 -2.26 1.64
N ILE A 36 -14.66 -3.00 2.71
CA ILE A 36 -13.69 -3.74 3.53
C ILE A 36 -14.10 -5.21 3.60
N ASP A 37 -13.20 -6.07 3.21
CA ASP A 37 -13.37 -7.52 3.26
C ASP A 37 -12.98 -8.09 4.63
N VAL A 38 -13.12 -9.40 4.79
CA VAL A 38 -12.99 -10.11 6.06
C VAL A 38 -11.57 -10.12 6.63
N ASN A 39 -11.48 -10.19 7.94
CA ASN A 39 -10.22 -10.34 8.70
C ASN A 39 -9.20 -9.22 8.47
N CYS A 40 -9.66 -8.02 8.15
CA CYS A 40 -8.81 -6.84 8.07
C CYS A 40 -8.55 -6.27 9.46
N ILE A 41 -7.30 -5.82 9.69
CA ILE A 41 -6.85 -5.21 10.93
C ILE A 41 -6.40 -3.77 10.64
N PHE A 42 -6.94 -2.82 11.40
CA PHE A 42 -6.59 -1.39 11.31
C PHE A 42 -6.00 -0.94 12.65
N GLU A 43 -4.76 -0.47 12.64
CA GLU A 43 -4.04 -0.05 13.85
C GLU A 43 -3.61 1.41 13.77
N GLY A 44 -3.61 2.11 14.91
CA GLY A 44 -3.26 3.52 14.99
C GLY A 44 -4.27 4.38 14.24
N ARG A 45 -3.80 5.28 13.38
CA ARG A 45 -4.67 6.12 12.56
C ARG A 45 -4.61 5.70 11.10
N VAL A 46 -5.75 5.25 10.57
CA VAL A 46 -5.89 4.87 9.16
C VAL A 46 -6.95 5.74 8.51
N VAL A 47 -6.61 6.29 7.34
CA VAL A 47 -7.52 7.11 6.53
C VAL A 47 -7.68 6.46 5.16
N LEU A 48 -8.91 6.14 4.78
CA LEU A 48 -9.29 5.57 3.50
C LEU A 48 -10.13 6.59 2.72
N GLY A 49 -9.67 6.98 1.54
CA GLY A 49 -10.41 7.90 0.65
C GLY A 49 -11.65 7.26 0.04
N ASP A 50 -12.44 8.07 -0.70
CA ASP A 50 -13.65 7.61 -1.38
C ASP A 50 -13.37 6.42 -2.31
N GLY A 51 -14.23 5.42 -2.28
CA GLY A 51 -14.14 4.26 -3.19
C GLY A 51 -12.94 3.34 -2.98
N VAL A 52 -12.27 3.42 -1.83
CA VAL A 52 -11.18 2.50 -1.51
C VAL A 52 -11.73 1.09 -1.26
N GLU A 53 -11.08 0.09 -1.84
CA GLU A 53 -11.39 -1.31 -1.62
C GLU A 53 -10.25 -1.98 -0.85
N VAL A 54 -10.55 -2.61 0.29
CA VAL A 54 -9.59 -3.37 1.10
C VAL A 54 -9.95 -4.83 1.05
N GLY A 55 -9.12 -5.63 0.41
CA GLY A 55 -9.28 -7.08 0.30
C GLY A 55 -9.01 -7.80 1.62
N ALA A 56 -9.41 -9.07 1.67
CA ALA A 56 -9.34 -9.88 2.87
C ALA A 56 -7.92 -10.01 3.46
N HIS A 57 -7.85 -10.15 4.78
CA HIS A 57 -6.60 -10.39 5.51
C HIS A 57 -5.53 -9.30 5.36
N CYS A 58 -5.92 -8.07 5.09
CA CYS A 58 -5.00 -6.94 5.05
C CYS A 58 -4.75 -6.38 6.45
N VAL A 59 -3.53 -5.88 6.67
CA VAL A 59 -3.17 -5.16 7.90
C VAL A 59 -2.69 -3.76 7.51
N LEU A 60 -3.36 -2.74 8.02
CA LEU A 60 -3.01 -1.34 7.81
C LEU A 60 -2.71 -0.67 9.15
N ARG A 61 -1.54 -0.04 9.26
CA ARG A 61 -1.14 0.70 10.45
C ARG A 61 -0.65 2.10 10.08
N ASN A 62 -1.21 3.14 10.72
CA ASN A 62 -0.80 4.53 10.49
C ASN A 62 -0.68 4.85 8.98
N ALA A 63 -1.74 4.57 8.22
CA ALA A 63 -1.73 4.61 6.75
C ALA A 63 -2.73 5.61 6.20
N VAL A 64 -2.36 6.26 5.09
CA VAL A 64 -3.27 7.16 4.34
C VAL A 64 -3.40 6.63 2.92
N ILE A 65 -4.61 6.28 2.53
CA ILE A 65 -4.92 5.66 1.24
C ILE A 65 -5.83 6.57 0.43
N GLY A 66 -5.35 7.01 -0.72
CA GLY A 66 -6.08 7.90 -1.64
C GLY A 66 -7.27 7.22 -2.32
N ALA A 67 -8.21 8.05 -2.77
CA ALA A 67 -9.47 7.60 -3.35
C ALA A 67 -9.30 6.62 -4.52
N GLY A 68 -10.20 5.64 -4.63
CA GLY A 68 -10.21 4.65 -5.70
C GLY A 68 -9.07 3.64 -5.68
N THR A 69 -8.25 3.65 -4.65
CA THR A 69 -7.16 2.68 -4.48
C THR A 69 -7.72 1.32 -4.08
N ARG A 70 -7.17 0.27 -4.69
CA ARG A 70 -7.48 -1.12 -4.36
C ARG A 70 -6.30 -1.77 -3.66
N ILE A 71 -6.55 -2.31 -2.47
CA ILE A 71 -5.59 -3.11 -1.70
C ILE A 71 -6.03 -4.56 -1.80
N ALA A 72 -5.27 -5.36 -2.54
CA ALA A 72 -5.57 -6.79 -2.73
C ALA A 72 -5.21 -7.60 -1.48
N PRO A 73 -5.81 -8.81 -1.32
CA PRO A 73 -5.68 -9.62 -0.11
C PRO A 73 -4.25 -9.87 0.36
N PHE A 74 -4.10 -10.06 1.68
CA PHE A 74 -2.83 -10.38 2.34
C PHE A 74 -1.75 -9.32 2.21
N SER A 75 -2.12 -8.06 1.99
CA SER A 75 -1.16 -6.96 1.93
C SER A 75 -0.96 -6.33 3.32
N HIS A 76 0.26 -5.84 3.57
CA HIS A 76 0.62 -5.21 4.82
C HIS A 76 1.14 -3.78 4.55
N ILE A 77 0.49 -2.79 5.12
CA ILE A 77 0.80 -1.36 4.93
C ILE A 77 1.08 -0.74 6.30
N ASP A 78 2.28 -0.22 6.49
CA ASP A 78 2.74 0.30 7.76
C ASP A 78 3.42 1.67 7.58
N GLU A 79 2.90 2.70 8.26
CA GLU A 79 3.41 4.08 8.22
C GLU A 79 3.71 4.55 6.79
N ALA A 80 2.74 4.34 5.89
CA ALA A 80 2.87 4.59 4.47
C ALA A 80 1.68 5.36 3.91
N ALA A 81 1.90 6.03 2.78
CA ALA A 81 0.85 6.74 2.06
C ALA A 81 0.78 6.28 0.60
N ALA A 82 -0.42 6.12 0.09
CA ALA A 82 -0.70 5.88 -1.32
C ALA A 82 -1.63 6.96 -1.88
N GLY A 83 -1.32 7.43 -3.07
CA GLY A 83 -2.14 8.35 -3.84
C GLY A 83 -3.43 7.71 -4.34
N ARG A 84 -4.12 8.40 -5.24
CA ARG A 84 -5.37 7.93 -5.85
C ARG A 84 -5.12 6.80 -6.86
N GLY A 85 -6.09 5.91 -7.00
CA GLY A 85 -6.11 4.92 -8.07
C GLY A 85 -5.01 3.87 -8.02
N CYS A 86 -4.30 3.74 -6.90
CA CYS A 86 -3.25 2.73 -6.78
C CYS A 86 -3.80 1.31 -6.74
N ILE A 87 -2.99 0.34 -7.15
CA ILE A 87 -3.24 -1.08 -6.96
C ILE A 87 -2.10 -1.64 -6.11
N ILE A 88 -2.43 -2.22 -4.94
CA ILE A 88 -1.44 -2.70 -3.98
C ILE A 88 -1.74 -4.16 -3.67
N GLY A 89 -0.80 -5.04 -3.93
CA GLY A 89 -0.91 -6.46 -3.67
C GLY A 89 -1.36 -7.32 -4.86
N PRO A 90 -1.75 -8.59 -4.62
CA PRO A 90 -1.78 -9.24 -3.28
C PRO A 90 -0.37 -9.49 -2.71
N TYR A 91 -0.28 -9.77 -1.40
CA TYR A 91 1.00 -10.04 -0.73
C TYR A 91 2.06 -8.93 -0.92
N ALA A 92 1.63 -7.68 -1.00
CA ALA A 92 2.53 -6.54 -1.03
C ALA A 92 2.84 -6.04 0.39
N ARG A 93 4.04 -5.52 0.57
CA ARG A 93 4.44 -4.92 1.84
C ARG A 93 4.93 -3.49 1.64
N LEU A 94 4.18 -2.52 2.16
CA LEU A 94 4.62 -1.13 2.26
C LEU A 94 5.12 -0.88 3.68
N ARG A 95 6.38 -0.49 3.80
CA ARG A 95 7.05 -0.23 5.09
C ARG A 95 7.13 1.27 5.37
N PRO A 96 7.50 1.63 6.62
CA PRO A 96 7.61 3.03 7.03
C PRO A 96 8.39 3.90 6.05
N GLY A 97 7.86 5.11 5.82
CA GLY A 97 8.43 6.09 4.92
C GLY A 97 8.11 5.88 3.43
N THR A 98 7.28 4.90 3.09
CA THR A 98 6.82 4.69 1.71
C THR A 98 5.77 5.72 1.32
N LYS A 99 5.96 6.34 0.15
CA LYS A 99 5.01 7.27 -0.47
C LYS A 99 4.79 6.89 -1.93
N LEU A 100 3.57 6.51 -2.27
CA LEU A 100 3.16 6.24 -3.64
C LEU A 100 2.39 7.43 -4.20
N GLY A 101 2.70 7.83 -5.43
CA GLY A 101 1.94 8.80 -6.21
C GLY A 101 0.59 8.25 -6.68
N GLU A 102 0.01 8.86 -7.71
CA GLU A 102 -1.26 8.40 -8.29
C GLU A 102 -1.03 7.25 -9.28
N ASP A 103 -2.01 6.33 -9.35
CA ASP A 103 -2.03 5.21 -10.31
C ASP A 103 -0.78 4.31 -10.25
N VAL A 104 -0.15 4.23 -9.08
CA VAL A 104 1.01 3.35 -8.87
C VAL A 104 0.54 1.91 -8.67
N HIS A 105 1.26 0.96 -9.26
CA HIS A 105 0.97 -0.46 -9.09
C HIS A 105 2.13 -1.18 -8.38
N ILE A 106 1.86 -1.66 -7.17
CA ILE A 106 2.77 -2.50 -6.37
C ILE A 106 2.16 -3.89 -6.30
N GLY A 107 2.72 -4.84 -7.03
CA GLY A 107 2.14 -6.17 -7.17
C GLY A 107 2.60 -7.18 -6.11
N ASN A 108 2.46 -8.46 -6.43
CA ASN A 108 2.67 -9.54 -5.47
C ASN A 108 4.14 -9.76 -5.13
N PHE A 109 4.38 -9.99 -3.84
CA PHE A 109 5.71 -10.20 -3.25
C PHE A 109 6.67 -9.04 -3.53
N VAL A 110 6.14 -7.82 -3.57
CA VAL A 110 6.93 -6.59 -3.66
C VAL A 110 6.97 -5.93 -2.29
N GLU A 111 8.17 -5.60 -1.85
CA GLU A 111 8.40 -4.82 -0.64
C GLU A 111 8.92 -3.44 -1.02
N VAL A 112 8.27 -2.39 -0.50
CA VAL A 112 8.73 -0.99 -0.64
C VAL A 112 9.02 -0.43 0.74
N LYS A 113 10.18 0.21 0.90
CA LYS A 113 10.62 0.77 2.18
C LYS A 113 11.27 2.14 1.99
N ASN A 114 10.84 3.13 2.79
CA ASN A 114 11.47 4.46 2.83
C ASN A 114 11.74 5.01 1.42
N SER A 115 10.77 4.91 0.53
CA SER A 115 10.89 5.23 -0.88
C SER A 115 9.70 6.04 -1.38
N THR A 116 9.98 6.91 -2.35
CA THR A 116 8.94 7.61 -3.09
C THR A 116 8.83 6.99 -4.48
N VAL A 117 7.63 6.58 -4.86
CA VAL A 117 7.33 6.04 -6.20
C VAL A 117 6.34 6.99 -6.85
N ALA A 118 6.75 7.67 -7.91
CA ALA A 118 5.92 8.68 -8.56
C ALA A 118 4.85 8.06 -9.48
N ASP A 119 3.95 8.91 -9.98
CA ASP A 119 2.72 8.51 -10.66
C ASP A 119 2.93 7.50 -11.79
N ARG A 120 1.99 6.56 -11.93
CA ARG A 120 1.91 5.55 -12.99
C ARG A 120 3.10 4.59 -13.06
N SER A 121 3.94 4.57 -12.04
CA SER A 121 5.06 3.62 -11.98
C SER A 121 4.61 2.27 -11.43
N LYS A 122 5.30 1.21 -11.83
CA LYS A 122 4.91 -0.16 -11.56
C LYS A 122 6.07 -1.01 -11.08
N ALA A 123 5.85 -1.77 -10.02
CA ALA A 123 6.70 -2.87 -9.57
C ALA A 123 5.78 -4.06 -9.29
N ASN A 124 5.58 -4.93 -10.30
CA ASN A 124 4.47 -5.88 -10.26
C ASN A 124 4.80 -7.21 -9.59
N HIS A 125 6.07 -7.60 -9.53
CA HIS A 125 6.46 -8.93 -9.08
C HIS A 125 7.80 -8.96 -8.37
N LEU A 126 7.86 -9.67 -7.22
CA LEU A 126 9.11 -10.17 -6.62
C LEU A 126 10.25 -9.14 -6.59
N ALA A 127 9.99 -7.93 -6.09
CA ALA A 127 10.99 -6.86 -6.09
C ALA A 127 11.15 -6.25 -4.69
N TYR A 128 12.35 -5.76 -4.40
CA TYR A 128 12.63 -4.93 -3.24
C TYR A 128 13.02 -3.52 -3.69
N VAL A 129 12.24 -2.54 -3.30
CA VAL A 129 12.49 -1.11 -3.56
C VAL A 129 12.71 -0.40 -2.23
N GLY A 130 13.95 -0.25 -1.83
CA GLY A 130 14.32 0.35 -0.55
C GLY A 130 15.20 1.58 -0.71
N ASP A 131 14.95 2.59 0.13
CA ASP A 131 15.69 3.86 0.16
C ASP A 131 15.85 4.49 -1.24
N ALA A 132 14.78 4.49 -2.03
CA ALA A 132 14.78 4.89 -3.44
C ALA A 132 13.87 6.09 -3.72
N THR A 133 14.20 6.81 -4.78
CA THR A 133 13.31 7.76 -5.45
C THR A 133 13.06 7.24 -6.86
N VAL A 134 11.83 6.86 -7.14
CA VAL A 134 11.40 6.33 -8.44
C VAL A 134 10.54 7.38 -9.13
N GLY A 135 10.92 7.77 -10.33
CA GLY A 135 10.23 8.74 -11.17
C GLY A 135 8.88 8.24 -11.67
N LYS A 136 8.28 9.00 -12.59
CA LYS A 136 6.98 8.69 -13.21
C LYS A 136 7.13 7.68 -14.33
N ASN A 137 6.06 6.89 -14.58
CA ASN A 137 5.99 5.92 -15.69
C ASN A 137 7.13 4.90 -15.68
N VAL A 138 7.74 4.62 -14.54
CA VAL A 138 8.82 3.65 -14.41
C VAL A 138 8.23 2.24 -14.36
N ASN A 139 8.87 1.30 -15.04
CA ASN A 139 8.57 -0.12 -14.88
C ASN A 139 9.75 -0.83 -14.23
N VAL A 140 9.53 -1.38 -13.05
CA VAL A 140 10.51 -2.18 -12.31
C VAL A 140 10.27 -3.66 -12.61
N GLY A 141 11.25 -4.30 -13.26
CA GLY A 141 11.19 -5.72 -13.62
C GLY A 141 11.20 -6.65 -12.41
N ALA A 142 10.70 -7.86 -12.60
CA ALA A 142 10.67 -8.89 -11.56
C ALA A 142 12.09 -9.25 -11.09
N GLY A 143 12.25 -9.50 -9.79
CA GLY A 143 13.55 -9.83 -9.21
C GLY A 143 14.48 -8.63 -8.96
N THR A 144 14.02 -7.41 -9.25
CA THR A 144 14.83 -6.20 -9.01
C THR A 144 15.03 -5.95 -7.52
N ILE A 145 16.28 -5.66 -7.15
CA ILE A 145 16.67 -5.30 -5.79
C ILE A 145 17.48 -4.00 -5.82
N THR A 146 16.97 -2.96 -5.14
CA THR A 146 17.81 -1.79 -4.86
C THR A 146 18.81 -2.16 -3.78
N CYS A 147 20.08 -2.31 -4.14
CA CYS A 147 21.16 -2.67 -3.22
C CYS A 147 21.54 -1.44 -2.37
N ASN A 148 20.67 -1.11 -1.41
CA ASN A 148 20.74 0.11 -0.62
C ASN A 148 21.66 0.06 0.61
N TYR A 149 22.33 -1.06 0.87
CA TYR A 149 23.16 -1.25 2.05
C TYR A 149 24.47 -1.97 1.69
N ASP A 150 25.61 -1.35 2.03
CA ASP A 150 26.95 -1.85 1.72
C ASP A 150 27.62 -2.59 2.89
N GLY A 151 26.86 -2.85 3.96
CA GLY A 151 27.39 -3.45 5.20
C GLY A 151 27.71 -2.41 6.29
N ALA A 152 27.81 -1.14 5.95
CA ALA A 152 28.08 -0.04 6.88
C ALA A 152 27.12 1.15 6.70
N ASN A 153 26.85 1.55 5.47
CA ASN A 153 26.06 2.72 5.12
C ASN A 153 24.84 2.35 4.26
N LYS A 154 23.82 3.21 4.32
CA LYS A 154 22.69 3.14 3.40
C LYS A 154 22.87 4.17 2.29
N HIS A 155 22.63 3.73 1.08
CA HIS A 155 22.72 4.55 -0.14
C HIS A 155 21.35 4.69 -0.78
N ARG A 156 21.08 5.86 -1.34
CA ARG A 156 19.82 6.14 -2.03
C ARG A 156 19.95 5.81 -3.51
N THR A 157 18.98 5.09 -4.03
CA THR A 157 18.83 4.84 -5.46
C THR A 157 17.90 5.88 -6.07
N VAL A 158 18.29 6.46 -7.20
CA VAL A 158 17.44 7.37 -7.98
C VAL A 158 17.18 6.75 -9.34
N ILE A 159 15.92 6.61 -9.68
CA ILE A 159 15.43 6.12 -10.98
C ILE A 159 14.61 7.24 -11.58
N GLU A 160 15.05 7.77 -12.72
CA GLU A 160 14.42 8.89 -13.39
C GLU A 160 13.08 8.49 -14.04
N ASP A 161 12.36 9.46 -14.59
CA ASP A 161 11.09 9.23 -15.29
C ASP A 161 11.27 8.34 -16.53
N ASP A 162 10.22 7.59 -16.89
CA ASP A 162 10.12 6.79 -18.10
C ASP A 162 11.19 5.67 -18.23
N VAL A 163 11.83 5.29 -17.12
CA VAL A 163 12.82 4.21 -17.10
C VAL A 163 12.16 2.83 -17.10
N PHE A 164 12.71 1.93 -17.88
CA PHE A 164 12.40 0.50 -17.84
C PHE A 164 13.58 -0.26 -17.25
N ILE A 165 13.37 -0.90 -16.08
CA ILE A 165 14.36 -1.78 -15.45
C ILE A 165 14.03 -3.22 -15.82
N GLY A 166 15.01 -3.92 -16.38
CA GLY A 166 14.87 -5.33 -16.71
C GLY A 166 14.75 -6.23 -15.49
N SER A 167 14.34 -7.48 -15.71
CA SER A 167 14.27 -8.47 -14.62
C SER A 167 15.64 -8.80 -14.07
N ASP A 168 15.69 -9.20 -12.79
CA ASP A 168 16.90 -9.59 -12.06
C ASP A 168 18.01 -8.52 -12.03
N THR A 169 17.61 -7.24 -12.03
CA THR A 169 18.54 -6.10 -11.89
C THR A 169 18.87 -5.85 -10.41
N GLN A 170 20.15 -5.66 -10.14
CA GLN A 170 20.68 -5.31 -8.82
C GLN A 170 21.58 -4.08 -8.90
#